data_c1479ce6fd00eae0e7aacfcf0efc93f8
#
_entry.id   c1479ce6fd00eae0e7aacfcf0efc93f8
#
_cell.length_a   1.000
_cell.length_b   1.000
_cell.length_c   1.000
_cell.angle_alpha   90.00
_cell.angle_beta   90.00
_cell.angle_gamma   90.00
#
_symmetry.space_group_name_H-M   'P 1'
#
loop_
_entity.id
_entity.type
_entity.pdbx_description
1 polymer ?
#
loop_
_entity_poly.entity_id
_entity_poly.type
_entity_poly.pdbx_seq_one_letter_code
_entity_poly.pdbx_strand_id
1 'polypeptide(L)'
;MKIYNVLKILLVLMISSAYSQPPKFDYGLSAYKKGNCMGCHKWHGDGGPGYGGAALSLRETGLDREQLTKIIACGRPGTNMPFFDKKAYIDDRCFGMKFSDFEGDDKNRPLVAKSYLNKRQIEAVVNFIINDLQGQKVSKDYCLKFFGKNMEG
;
A
#
# COMPACT_ATOMS: atom_id res chain seq x y z
N MET A 1 45.62 -19.14 24.95
CA MET A 1 45.11 -19.32 23.56
C MET A 1 43.64 -19.73 23.48
N LYS A 2 42.98 -20.25 24.52
CA LYS A 2 41.57 -20.66 24.50
C LYS A 2 40.55 -19.52 24.72
N ILE A 3 40.93 -18.46 25.46
CA ILE A 3 40.02 -17.34 25.81
C ILE A 3 39.78 -16.43 24.60
N TYR A 4 40.77 -16.26 23.71
CA TYR A 4 40.67 -15.43 22.48
C TYR A 4 39.68 -15.97 21.46
N ASN A 5 39.50 -17.28 21.37
CA ASN A 5 38.56 -17.93 20.46
C ASN A 5 37.11 -17.80 20.94
N VAL A 6 36.88 -17.84 22.26
CA VAL A 6 35.55 -17.67 22.85
C VAL A 6 35.04 -16.21 22.64
N LEU A 7 35.96 -15.24 22.79
CA LEU A 7 35.61 -13.82 22.59
C LEU A 7 35.26 -13.50 21.13
N LYS A 8 35.93 -14.13 20.16
CA LYS A 8 35.61 -13.99 18.73
C LYS A 8 34.24 -14.62 18.36
N ILE A 9 33.89 -15.75 18.96
CA ILE A 9 32.61 -16.42 18.73
C ILE A 9 31.45 -15.58 19.31
N LEU A 10 31.62 -14.97 20.49
CA LEU A 10 30.65 -14.09 21.10
C LEU A 10 30.44 -12.78 20.27
N LEU A 11 31.49 -12.24 19.65
CA LEU A 11 31.38 -11.04 18.82
C LEU A 11 30.63 -11.30 17.50
N VAL A 12 30.76 -12.50 16.92
CA VAL A 12 30.06 -12.88 15.68
C VAL A 12 28.55 -13.10 15.90
N LEU A 13 28.15 -13.53 17.11
CA LEU A 13 26.73 -13.74 17.45
C LEU A 13 25.94 -12.45 17.67
N MET A 14 26.62 -11.31 17.88
CA MET A 14 25.97 -10.00 18.08
C MET A 14 25.60 -9.27 16.78
N ILE A 15 26.01 -9.77 15.60
CA ILE A 15 25.83 -9.08 14.32
C ILE A 15 24.56 -9.52 13.58
N SER A 16 23.84 -10.54 14.08
CA SER A 16 22.77 -11.20 13.32
C SER A 16 21.38 -10.59 13.49
N SER A 17 21.19 -9.41 14.05
CA SER A 17 19.86 -8.85 14.33
C SER A 17 19.55 -7.55 13.57
N ALA A 18 20.16 -7.32 12.42
CA ALA A 18 19.67 -6.30 11.51
C ALA A 18 18.49 -6.82 10.67
N TYR A 19 17.45 -7.37 11.33
CA TYR A 19 16.18 -7.59 10.67
C TYR A 19 15.61 -6.23 10.29
N SER A 20 15.45 -6.00 8.98
CA SER A 20 14.75 -4.83 8.48
C SER A 20 13.35 -4.82 9.09
N GLN A 21 13.11 -3.87 9.96
CA GLN A 21 11.78 -3.70 10.55
C GLN A 21 10.77 -3.47 9.42
N PRO A 22 9.56 -4.03 9.51
CA PRO A 22 8.51 -3.74 8.55
C PRO A 22 8.32 -2.21 8.48
N PRO A 23 7.98 -1.68 7.30
CA PRO A 23 7.76 -0.24 7.17
C PRO A 23 6.75 0.21 8.21
N LYS A 24 7.17 1.19 9.03
CA LYS A 24 6.35 1.74 10.10
C LYS A 24 5.03 2.29 9.53
N PHE A 25 3.97 2.32 10.34
CA PHE A 25 2.68 2.97 10.05
C PHE A 25 2.86 4.29 9.28
N ASP A 26 3.80 5.14 9.71
CA ASP A 26 4.09 6.44 9.10
C ASP A 26 4.47 6.36 7.61
N TYR A 27 5.24 5.34 7.21
CA TYR A 27 5.64 5.19 5.81
C TYR A 27 4.49 4.64 4.95
N GLY A 28 3.71 3.71 5.47
CA GLY A 28 2.51 3.20 4.81
C GLY A 28 1.45 4.28 4.64
N LEU A 29 1.19 5.04 5.70
CA LEU A 29 0.30 6.19 5.67
C LEU A 29 0.79 7.29 4.70
N SER A 30 2.09 7.57 4.67
CA SER A 30 2.68 8.53 3.74
C SER A 30 2.47 8.10 2.29
N ALA A 31 2.68 6.81 1.98
CA ALA A 31 2.44 6.25 0.65
C ALA A 31 0.94 6.27 0.28
N TYR A 32 0.05 5.97 1.23
CA TYR A 32 -1.41 6.06 1.09
C TYR A 32 -1.86 7.50 0.74
N LYS A 33 -1.31 8.49 1.43
CA LYS A 33 -1.55 9.91 1.15
C LYS A 33 -0.97 10.33 -0.20
N LYS A 34 0.25 9.90 -0.52
CA LYS A 34 0.92 10.17 -1.82
C LYS A 34 0.12 9.64 -3.00
N GLY A 35 -0.42 8.42 -2.90
CA GLY A 35 -1.28 7.81 -3.91
C GLY A 35 -2.68 8.43 -3.96
N ASN A 36 -3.00 9.37 -3.08
CA ASN A 36 -4.34 9.95 -2.91
C ASN A 36 -5.44 8.89 -2.71
N CYS A 37 -5.10 7.76 -2.07
CA CYS A 37 -6.04 6.66 -1.81
C CYS A 37 -7.24 7.15 -0.98
N MET A 38 -7.00 8.12 -0.08
CA MET A 38 -8.04 8.76 0.75
C MET A 38 -9.10 9.49 -0.07
N GLY A 39 -8.82 9.87 -1.32
CA GLY A 39 -9.79 10.54 -2.19
C GLY A 39 -11.01 9.69 -2.51
N CYS A 40 -10.82 8.36 -2.59
CA CYS A 40 -11.87 7.38 -2.82
C CYS A 40 -12.14 6.56 -1.53
N HIS A 41 -11.09 5.99 -0.91
CA HIS A 41 -11.23 5.11 0.25
C HIS A 41 -11.37 5.85 1.59
N LYS A 42 -11.32 7.19 1.57
CA LYS A 42 -11.39 8.06 2.77
C LYS A 42 -10.16 7.90 3.68
N TRP A 43 -10.02 8.82 4.63
CA TRP A 43 -8.97 8.74 5.65
C TRP A 43 -9.14 7.53 6.58
N HIS A 44 -10.40 7.17 6.86
CA HIS A 44 -10.74 6.05 7.73
C HIS A 44 -10.75 4.69 7.05
N GLY A 45 -10.68 4.63 5.71
CA GLY A 45 -10.58 3.38 4.95
C GLY A 45 -11.91 2.65 4.70
N ASP A 46 -13.06 3.17 5.14
CA ASP A 46 -14.37 2.51 4.94
C ASP A 46 -14.95 2.72 3.54
N GLY A 47 -14.29 3.55 2.72
CA GLY A 47 -14.78 3.80 1.36
C GLY A 47 -16.08 4.61 1.32
N GLY A 48 -16.98 4.21 0.43
CA GLY A 48 -18.24 4.93 0.16
C GLY A 48 -18.10 6.05 -0.87
N PRO A 49 -19.12 6.89 -1.06
CA PRO A 49 -19.09 7.98 -2.03
C PRO A 49 -18.05 9.05 -1.66
N GLY A 50 -17.33 9.57 -2.64
CA GLY A 50 -16.29 10.58 -2.44
C GLY A 50 -15.98 11.36 -3.69
N TYR A 51 -15.15 12.41 -3.59
CA TYR A 51 -14.78 13.26 -4.73
C TYR A 51 -13.98 12.50 -5.81
N GLY A 52 -13.31 11.41 -5.46
CA GLY A 52 -12.62 10.52 -6.40
C GLY A 52 -13.50 9.39 -6.94
N GLY A 53 -14.78 9.35 -6.55
CA GLY A 53 -15.72 8.28 -6.87
C GLY A 53 -16.05 7.38 -5.67
N ALA A 54 -16.94 6.42 -5.89
CA ALA A 54 -17.25 5.42 -4.87
C ALA A 54 -16.16 4.35 -4.79
N ALA A 55 -15.78 3.95 -3.58
CA ALA A 55 -14.81 2.89 -3.35
C ALA A 55 -15.31 1.91 -2.29
N LEU A 56 -14.88 0.66 -2.41
CA LEU A 56 -15.14 -0.37 -1.40
C LEU A 56 -14.33 -0.10 -0.13
N SER A 57 -14.84 -0.60 1.00
CA SER A 57 -14.15 -0.55 2.28
C SER A 57 -12.84 -1.35 2.23
N LEU A 58 -11.75 -0.72 2.65
CA LEU A 58 -10.47 -1.39 2.88
C LEU A 58 -10.45 -2.12 4.24
N ARG A 59 -11.35 -1.72 5.15
CA ARG A 59 -11.49 -2.38 6.46
C ARG A 59 -12.21 -3.72 6.37
N GLU A 60 -13.14 -3.83 5.42
CA GLU A 60 -13.93 -5.03 5.18
C GLU A 60 -13.39 -5.90 4.04
N THR A 61 -12.28 -5.49 3.42
CA THR A 61 -11.70 -6.26 2.32
C THR A 61 -11.21 -7.62 2.82
N GLY A 62 -11.56 -8.69 2.09
CA GLY A 62 -11.01 -10.04 2.30
C GLY A 62 -9.79 -10.34 1.44
N LEU A 63 -9.25 -9.34 0.73
CA LEU A 63 -8.11 -9.53 -0.16
C LEU A 63 -6.83 -9.80 0.63
N ASP A 64 -6.06 -10.79 0.17
CA ASP A 64 -4.74 -11.07 0.72
C ASP A 64 -3.67 -10.09 0.21
N ARG A 65 -2.44 -10.27 0.69
CA ARG A 65 -1.29 -9.43 0.34
C ARG A 65 -1.00 -9.41 -1.16
N GLU A 66 -1.03 -10.55 -1.81
CA GLU A 66 -0.73 -10.67 -3.23
C GLU A 66 -1.79 -9.97 -4.07
N GLN A 67 -3.06 -10.20 -3.75
CA GLN A 67 -4.21 -9.58 -4.39
C GLN A 67 -4.19 -8.05 -4.21
N LEU A 68 -3.94 -7.56 -2.99
CA LEU A 68 -3.81 -6.12 -2.71
C LEU A 68 -2.65 -5.51 -3.49
N THR A 69 -1.48 -6.17 -3.50
CA THR A 69 -0.32 -5.71 -4.27
C THR A 69 -0.65 -5.60 -5.75
N LYS A 70 -1.29 -6.63 -6.30
CA LYS A 70 -1.70 -6.67 -7.72
C LYS A 70 -2.67 -5.55 -8.05
N ILE A 71 -3.73 -5.37 -7.24
CA ILE A 71 -4.74 -4.35 -7.48
C ILE A 71 -4.17 -2.93 -7.34
N ILE A 72 -3.30 -2.68 -6.36
CA ILE A 72 -2.67 -1.35 -6.22
C ILE A 72 -1.72 -1.09 -7.39
N ALA A 73 -0.89 -2.07 -7.77
CA ALA A 73 0.04 -1.89 -8.88
C ALA A 73 -0.70 -1.67 -10.21
N CYS A 74 -1.71 -2.49 -10.50
CA CYS A 74 -2.38 -2.58 -11.80
C CYS A 74 -3.69 -1.80 -11.89
N GLY A 75 -4.22 -1.29 -10.79
CA GLY A 75 -5.57 -0.70 -10.76
C GLY A 75 -6.66 -1.74 -11.01
N ARG A 76 -7.83 -1.27 -11.38
CA ARG A 76 -8.97 -2.08 -11.80
C ARG A 76 -9.54 -1.52 -13.11
N PRO A 77 -9.23 -2.12 -14.27
CA PRO A 77 -9.80 -1.71 -15.54
C PRO A 77 -11.33 -1.63 -15.48
N GLY A 78 -11.92 -0.66 -16.16
CA GLY A 78 -13.36 -0.44 -16.13
C GLY A 78 -13.88 0.20 -14.83
N THR A 79 -13.01 0.65 -13.94
CA THR A 79 -13.36 1.34 -12.70
C THR A 79 -12.54 2.62 -12.52
N ASN A 80 -12.89 3.41 -11.49
CA ASN A 80 -12.12 4.61 -11.11
C ASN A 80 -10.84 4.28 -10.30
N MET A 81 -10.52 3.02 -10.02
CA MET A 81 -9.29 2.63 -9.34
C MET A 81 -8.10 2.66 -10.31
N PRO A 82 -7.21 3.67 -10.23
CA PRO A 82 -6.09 3.79 -11.16
C PRO A 82 -4.98 2.80 -10.84
N PHE A 83 -4.08 2.56 -11.79
CA PHE A 83 -2.85 1.82 -11.55
C PHE A 83 -1.75 2.74 -11.03
N PHE A 84 -0.94 2.24 -10.08
CA PHE A 84 0.11 3.02 -9.42
C PHE A 84 1.53 2.60 -9.81
N ASP A 85 1.73 1.41 -10.38
CA ASP A 85 3.04 1.02 -10.92
C ASP A 85 3.24 1.67 -12.29
N LYS A 86 4.30 2.49 -12.44
CA LYS A 86 4.66 3.10 -13.73
C LYS A 86 4.84 2.08 -14.85
N LYS A 87 5.16 0.82 -14.49
CA LYS A 87 5.37 -0.29 -15.44
C LYS A 87 4.12 -1.13 -15.68
N ALA A 88 2.97 -0.80 -15.07
CA ALA A 88 1.71 -1.48 -15.37
C ALA A 88 1.40 -1.40 -16.87
N TYR A 89 0.89 -2.47 -17.42
CA TYR A 89 0.44 -2.57 -18.81
C TYR A 89 1.49 -2.30 -19.90
N ILE A 90 2.79 -2.24 -19.58
CA ILE A 90 3.86 -2.25 -20.61
C ILE A 90 4.08 -3.66 -21.17
N ASP A 91 3.69 -4.67 -20.42
CA ASP A 91 3.67 -6.07 -20.74
C ASP A 91 2.42 -6.73 -20.11
N ASP A 92 2.34 -8.06 -20.13
CA ASP A 92 1.21 -8.85 -19.64
C ASP A 92 1.13 -8.99 -18.10
N ARG A 93 2.01 -8.30 -17.35
CA ARG A 93 2.05 -8.39 -15.87
C ARG A 93 0.75 -8.02 -15.18
N CYS A 94 -0.07 -7.15 -15.78
CA CYS A 94 -1.34 -6.72 -15.25
C CYS A 94 -2.50 -7.49 -15.87
N PHE A 95 -2.89 -8.57 -15.19
CA PHE A 95 -4.02 -9.42 -15.59
C PHE A 95 -3.88 -10.07 -16.98
N GLY A 96 -2.65 -10.24 -17.47
CA GLY A 96 -2.41 -10.77 -18.82
C GLY A 96 -2.67 -9.75 -19.94
N MET A 97 -2.85 -8.47 -19.62
CA MET A 97 -3.22 -7.40 -20.55
C MET A 97 -2.09 -6.38 -20.71
N LYS A 98 -2.03 -5.77 -21.89
CA LYS A 98 -1.17 -4.63 -22.23
C LYS A 98 -2.03 -3.40 -22.51
N PHE A 99 -1.43 -2.22 -22.51
CA PHE A 99 -2.16 -0.98 -22.78
C PHE A 99 -2.78 -0.94 -24.18
N SER A 100 -2.13 -1.57 -25.17
CA SER A 100 -2.64 -1.74 -26.52
C SER A 100 -3.95 -2.52 -26.62
N ASP A 101 -4.21 -3.43 -25.68
CA ASP A 101 -5.42 -4.26 -25.70
C ASP A 101 -6.70 -3.44 -25.42
N PHE A 102 -6.53 -2.18 -24.99
CA PHE A 102 -7.62 -1.23 -24.72
C PHE A 102 -7.77 -0.16 -25.81
N GLU A 103 -7.14 -0.34 -26.98
CA GLU A 103 -7.34 0.58 -28.09
C GLU A 103 -8.79 0.51 -28.60
N GLY A 104 -9.48 1.64 -28.60
CA GLY A 104 -10.90 1.70 -28.95
C GLY A 104 -11.87 1.32 -27.82
N ASP A 105 -11.39 0.94 -26.65
CA ASP A 105 -12.21 0.62 -25.48
C ASP A 105 -11.91 1.59 -24.31
N ASP A 106 -12.28 2.83 -24.47
CA ASP A 106 -12.06 3.86 -23.45
C ASP A 106 -12.79 3.55 -22.13
N LYS A 107 -13.88 2.79 -22.17
CA LYS A 107 -14.67 2.44 -20.98
C LYS A 107 -13.90 1.51 -20.03
N ASN A 108 -13.18 0.55 -20.58
CA ASN A 108 -12.43 -0.43 -19.77
C ASN A 108 -10.95 -0.07 -19.64
N ARG A 109 -10.51 1.00 -20.28
CA ARG A 109 -9.12 1.43 -20.25
C ARG A 109 -8.67 1.71 -18.81
N PRO A 110 -7.52 1.16 -18.38
CA PRO A 110 -6.98 1.41 -17.05
C PRO A 110 -6.66 2.89 -16.85
N LEU A 111 -7.13 3.45 -15.74
CA LEU A 111 -6.83 4.84 -15.40
C LEU A 111 -5.41 4.96 -14.87
N VAL A 112 -4.72 6.01 -15.28
CA VAL A 112 -3.37 6.33 -14.79
C VAL A 112 -3.47 7.10 -13.47
N ALA A 113 -2.72 6.69 -12.46
CA ALA A 113 -2.64 7.45 -11.21
C ALA A 113 -1.95 8.81 -11.43
N LYS A 114 -2.42 9.86 -10.75
CA LYS A 114 -1.77 11.18 -10.75
C LYS A 114 -0.35 11.14 -10.20
N SER A 115 -0.06 10.21 -9.29
CA SER A 115 1.25 9.97 -8.70
C SER A 115 1.55 8.48 -8.71
N TYR A 116 2.62 8.07 -9.38
CA TYR A 116 3.09 6.69 -9.32
C TYR A 116 3.72 6.37 -7.95
N LEU A 117 3.58 5.11 -7.57
CA LEU A 117 4.24 4.53 -6.41
C LEU A 117 5.31 3.54 -6.89
N ASN A 118 6.49 3.59 -6.29
CA ASN A 118 7.49 2.56 -6.51
C ASN A 118 7.13 1.28 -5.72
N LYS A 119 7.82 0.17 -6.02
CA LYS A 119 7.57 -1.13 -5.39
C LYS A 119 7.53 -1.05 -3.86
N ARG A 120 8.50 -0.37 -3.24
CA ARG A 120 8.56 -0.21 -1.77
C ARG A 120 7.37 0.58 -1.22
N GLN A 121 6.88 1.57 -1.94
CA GLN A 121 5.70 2.34 -1.56
C GLN A 121 4.41 1.52 -1.70
N ILE A 122 4.28 0.71 -2.76
CA ILE A 122 3.16 -0.22 -2.93
C ILE A 122 3.14 -1.23 -1.77
N GLU A 123 4.28 -1.85 -1.46
CA GLU A 123 4.43 -2.76 -0.31
C GLU A 123 4.06 -2.08 1.02
N ALA A 124 4.44 -0.82 1.20
CA ALA A 124 4.11 -0.05 2.39
C ALA A 124 2.60 0.24 2.51
N VAL A 125 1.93 0.59 1.41
CA VAL A 125 0.45 0.75 1.39
C VAL A 125 -0.24 -0.57 1.70
N VAL A 126 0.22 -1.68 1.11
CA VAL A 126 -0.33 -3.02 1.39
C VAL A 126 -0.19 -3.37 2.88
N ASN A 127 1.00 -3.14 3.46
CA ASN A 127 1.21 -3.36 4.89
C ASN A 127 0.30 -2.48 5.75
N PHE A 128 0.13 -1.21 5.40
CA PHE A 128 -0.79 -0.30 6.08
C PHE A 128 -2.24 -0.79 6.00
N ILE A 129 -2.70 -1.25 4.84
CA ILE A 129 -4.05 -1.80 4.70
C ILE A 129 -4.23 -3.03 5.58
N ILE A 130 -3.32 -4.00 5.52
CA ILE A 130 -3.43 -5.27 6.26
C ILE A 130 -3.35 -5.05 7.79
N ASN A 131 -2.42 -4.22 8.25
CA ASN A 131 -2.11 -4.11 9.67
C ASN A 131 -2.95 -3.06 10.39
N ASP A 132 -3.35 -1.99 9.69
CA ASP A 132 -3.96 -0.82 10.32
C ASP A 132 -5.43 -0.57 9.89
N LEU A 133 -5.88 -1.18 8.78
CA LEU A 133 -7.24 -1.03 8.30
C LEU A 133 -8.03 -2.34 8.34
N GLN A 134 -7.55 -3.39 7.70
CA GLN A 134 -8.28 -4.64 7.49
C GLN A 134 -8.72 -5.28 8.82
N GLY A 135 -10.02 -5.48 9.00
CA GLY A 135 -10.59 -6.02 10.23
C GLY A 135 -10.54 -5.08 11.45
N GLN A 136 -9.95 -3.90 11.33
CA GLN A 136 -9.82 -2.94 12.43
C GLN A 136 -10.98 -1.94 12.43
N LYS A 137 -11.45 -1.57 13.62
CA LYS A 137 -12.40 -0.46 13.78
C LYS A 137 -11.64 0.88 13.79
N VAL A 138 -12.32 1.94 13.34
CA VAL A 138 -11.79 3.30 13.52
C VAL A 138 -11.69 3.60 15.01
N SER A 139 -10.49 3.96 15.47
CA SER A 139 -10.23 4.31 16.87
C SER A 139 -9.72 5.75 16.97
N LYS A 140 -9.78 6.32 18.18
CA LYS A 140 -9.18 7.63 18.46
C LYS A 140 -7.69 7.64 18.16
N ASP A 141 -6.98 6.55 18.52
CA ASP A 141 -5.54 6.42 18.27
C ASP A 141 -5.22 6.39 16.77
N TYR A 142 -6.02 5.69 15.96
CA TYR A 142 -5.89 5.71 14.51
C TYR A 142 -6.10 7.13 13.95
N CYS A 143 -7.13 7.83 14.42
CA CYS A 143 -7.43 9.21 14.02
C CYS A 143 -6.25 10.16 14.36
N LEU A 144 -5.74 10.10 15.57
CA LEU A 144 -4.58 10.90 16.01
C LEU A 144 -3.32 10.61 15.20
N LYS A 145 -3.07 9.33 14.88
CA LYS A 145 -1.93 8.94 14.02
C LYS A 145 -2.11 9.42 12.58
N PHE A 146 -3.35 9.39 12.05
CA PHE A 146 -3.63 9.81 10.68
C PHE A 146 -3.46 11.32 10.48
N PHE A 147 -3.98 12.12 11.39
CA PHE A 147 -3.99 13.58 11.30
C PHE A 147 -2.82 14.26 12.04
N GLY A 148 -2.12 13.54 12.91
CA GLY A 148 -1.11 14.09 13.80
C GLY A 148 -1.70 14.57 15.15
N LYS A 149 -0.84 14.84 16.12
CA LYS A 149 -1.24 15.19 17.49
C LYS A 149 -1.92 16.56 17.65
N ASN A 150 -2.06 17.35 16.58
CA ASN A 150 -2.57 18.72 16.66
C ASN A 150 -4.11 18.82 16.63
N MET A 151 -4.82 17.73 16.93
CA MET A 151 -6.30 17.74 17.08
C MET A 151 -6.74 17.83 18.56
N GLU A 152 -5.85 18.21 19.47
CA GLU A 152 -6.19 18.66 20.83
C GLU A 152 -6.43 20.17 20.78
N GLY A 153 -7.63 20.56 20.34
CA GLY A 153 -8.16 21.91 20.45
C GLY A 153 -9.43 21.87 21.29
#